data_335bacbec933d0c277d4f45584b4d230
#
_entry.id   335bacbec933d0c277d4f45584b4d230
#
_cell.length_a   1.000
_cell.length_b   1.000
_cell.length_c   1.000
_cell.angle_alpha   90.00
_cell.angle_beta   90.00
_cell.angle_gamma   90.00
#
_symmetry.space_group_name_H-M   'P 1'
#
loop_
_entity.id
_entity.type
_entity.pdbx_description
1 polymer ?
#
loop_
_entity_poly.entity_id
_entity_poly.type
_entity_poly.pdbx_seq_one_letter_code
_entity_poly.pdbx_strand_id
1 'polypeptide(L)'
;MSGGSVLWGASAAISWGFADYIARFTGRSVGVAASFLAVSVVGLGALLLFMWLRGDVMLWHNPDAFGLSGLGLLAASGVATAFATILLYEALAKGPVSLASPVVSSYPAFAVPISIALGARPQGMHWLAMLATMAGIWLVAYAVSSSDGWRGQSDRA
;
A
#
# COMPACT_ATOMS: atom_id res chain seq x y z
N MET A 1 22.34 -9.89 -1.21
CA MET A 1 21.18 -9.27 -0.52
C MET A 1 21.40 -9.47 0.96
N SER A 2 21.51 -8.40 1.74
CA SER A 2 21.65 -8.52 3.19
C SER A 2 20.34 -9.04 3.77
N GLY A 3 20.38 -10.02 4.69
CA GLY A 3 19.18 -10.55 5.34
C GLY A 3 18.28 -9.47 5.97
N GLY A 4 18.82 -8.27 6.21
CA GLY A 4 18.09 -7.10 6.67
C GLY A 4 16.99 -6.62 5.71
N SER A 5 17.23 -6.62 4.40
CA SER A 5 16.23 -6.13 3.44
C SER A 5 14.97 -7.01 3.38
N VAL A 6 15.14 -8.32 3.56
CA VAL A 6 14.00 -9.28 3.60
C VAL A 6 13.19 -9.07 4.88
N LEU A 7 13.84 -8.90 6.02
CA LEU A 7 13.16 -8.64 7.30
C LEU A 7 12.36 -7.33 7.26
N TRP A 8 12.94 -6.26 6.73
CA TRP A 8 12.24 -4.98 6.57
C TRP A 8 11.04 -5.09 5.62
N GLY A 9 11.19 -5.80 4.50
CA GLY A 9 10.08 -6.05 3.57
C GLY A 9 8.95 -6.87 4.19
N ALA A 10 9.28 -7.93 4.92
CA ALA A 10 8.29 -8.75 5.63
C ALA A 10 7.56 -7.96 6.72
N SER A 11 8.28 -7.17 7.52
CA SER A 11 7.69 -6.31 8.55
C SER A 11 6.74 -5.28 7.95
N ALA A 12 7.14 -4.66 6.83
CA ALA A 12 6.28 -3.73 6.12
C ALA A 12 5.00 -4.41 5.61
N ALA A 13 5.11 -5.58 5.00
CA ALA A 13 3.95 -6.32 4.49
C ALA A 13 2.95 -6.70 5.60
N ILE A 14 3.44 -7.16 6.75
CA ILE A 14 2.62 -7.48 7.92
C ILE A 14 1.93 -6.21 8.43
N SER A 15 2.66 -5.12 8.57
CA SER A 15 2.13 -3.84 9.05
C SER A 15 1.03 -3.29 8.13
N TRP A 16 1.22 -3.39 6.81
CA TRP A 16 0.22 -2.98 5.83
C TRP A 16 -1.03 -3.85 5.90
N GLY A 17 -0.88 -5.19 5.95
CA GLY A 17 -2.01 -6.09 6.09
C GLY A 17 -2.84 -5.82 7.36
N PHE A 18 -2.17 -5.50 8.46
CA PHE A 18 -2.83 -5.15 9.71
C PHE A 18 -3.55 -3.79 9.64
N ALA A 19 -2.92 -2.82 8.97
CA ALA A 19 -3.52 -1.49 8.73
C ALA A 19 -4.79 -1.59 7.87
N ASP A 20 -4.76 -2.36 6.79
CA ASP A 20 -5.93 -2.58 5.92
C ASP A 20 -7.06 -3.30 6.65
N TYR A 21 -6.71 -4.28 7.50
CA TYR A 21 -7.69 -4.96 8.34
C TYR A 21 -8.41 -3.99 9.29
N ILE A 22 -7.66 -3.13 9.98
CA ILE A 22 -8.22 -2.11 10.87
C ILE A 22 -9.05 -1.09 10.06
N ALA A 23 -8.53 -0.62 8.92
CA ALA A 23 -9.21 0.37 8.08
C ALA A 23 -10.60 -0.10 7.63
N ARG A 24 -10.79 -1.40 7.42
CA ARG A 24 -12.09 -1.99 7.11
C ARG A 24 -13.12 -1.75 8.21
N PHE A 25 -12.74 -1.95 9.47
CA PHE A 25 -13.66 -1.76 10.60
C PHE A 25 -13.92 -0.29 10.88
N THR A 26 -12.88 0.51 10.91
CA THR A 26 -12.99 1.96 11.15
C THR A 26 -13.75 2.66 10.05
N GLY A 27 -13.51 2.32 8.78
CA GLY A 27 -14.21 2.88 7.63
C GLY A 27 -15.73 2.62 7.68
N ARG A 28 -16.14 1.47 8.23
CA ARG A 28 -17.58 1.13 8.40
C ARG A 28 -18.22 1.78 9.61
N SER A 29 -17.47 1.97 10.70
CA SER A 29 -18.01 2.47 11.98
C SER A 29 -17.98 3.99 12.08
N VAL A 30 -16.91 4.63 11.63
CA VAL A 30 -16.67 6.08 11.80
C VAL A 30 -16.74 6.84 10.47
N GLY A 31 -16.73 6.11 9.36
CA GLY A 31 -16.70 6.66 8.01
C GLY A 31 -15.31 6.78 7.42
N VAL A 32 -15.24 6.76 6.09
CA VAL A 32 -13.99 6.73 5.32
C VAL A 32 -13.14 7.99 5.55
N ALA A 33 -13.76 9.17 5.50
CA ALA A 33 -13.06 10.43 5.66
C ALA A 33 -12.44 10.58 7.04
N ALA A 34 -13.17 10.23 8.11
CA ALA A 34 -12.68 10.30 9.47
C ALA A 34 -11.54 9.30 9.71
N SER A 35 -11.66 8.08 9.18
CA SER A 35 -10.62 7.06 9.25
C SER A 35 -9.34 7.49 8.53
N PHE A 36 -9.47 8.06 7.32
CA PHE A 36 -8.34 8.58 6.55
C PHE A 36 -7.63 9.72 7.30
N LEU A 37 -8.38 10.68 7.83
CA LEU A 37 -7.82 11.79 8.59
C LEU A 37 -7.11 11.30 9.87
N ALA A 38 -7.73 10.40 10.61
CA ALA A 38 -7.13 9.85 11.83
C ALA A 38 -5.79 9.14 11.54
N VAL A 39 -5.76 8.27 10.53
CA VAL A 39 -4.53 7.56 10.13
C VAL A 39 -3.46 8.54 9.64
N SER A 40 -3.86 9.55 8.86
CA SER A 40 -2.92 10.57 8.35
C SER A 40 -2.31 11.42 9.47
N VAL A 41 -3.13 11.86 10.43
CA VAL A 41 -2.66 12.66 11.57
C VAL A 41 -1.75 11.85 12.49
N VAL A 42 -2.16 10.62 12.83
CA VAL A 42 -1.35 9.73 13.67
C VAL A 42 -0.06 9.34 12.96
N GLY A 43 -0.13 9.01 11.68
CA GLY A 43 1.05 8.65 10.87
C GLY A 43 2.04 9.80 10.74
N LEU A 44 1.54 11.02 10.48
CA LEU A 44 2.38 12.21 10.43
C LEU A 44 3.00 12.51 11.80
N GLY A 45 2.22 12.43 12.87
CA GLY A 45 2.70 12.62 14.23
C GLY A 45 3.78 11.63 14.62
N ALA A 46 3.58 10.34 14.30
CA ALA A 46 4.57 9.29 14.52
C ALA A 46 5.86 9.52 13.72
N LEU A 47 5.74 9.94 12.45
CA LEU A 47 6.89 10.26 11.60
C LEU A 47 7.68 11.44 12.16
N LEU A 48 7.01 12.52 12.53
CA LEU A 48 7.65 13.71 13.12
C LEU A 48 8.35 13.37 14.44
N LEU A 49 7.69 12.58 15.29
CA LEU A 49 8.29 12.11 16.55
C LEU A 49 9.52 11.25 16.28
N PHE A 50 9.45 10.34 15.33
CA PHE A 50 10.59 9.49 14.96
C PHE A 50 11.76 10.31 14.42
N MET A 51 11.51 11.29 13.56
CA MET A 51 12.54 12.20 13.06
C MET A 51 13.17 13.02 14.19
N TRP A 52 12.36 13.50 15.12
CA TRP A 52 12.83 14.25 16.30
C TRP A 52 13.72 13.39 17.19
N LEU A 53 13.32 12.16 17.48
CA LEU A 53 14.10 11.22 18.30
C LEU A 53 15.43 10.81 17.66
N ARG A 54 15.49 10.75 16.33
CA ARG A 54 16.71 10.41 15.59
C ARG A 54 17.64 11.61 15.38
N GLY A 55 17.16 12.80 15.63
CA GLY A 55 17.91 14.02 15.33
C GLY A 55 18.10 14.30 13.85
N ASP A 56 17.36 13.58 12.99
CA ASP A 56 17.40 13.72 11.52
C ASP A 56 16.64 14.99 11.10
N VAL A 57 17.07 16.14 11.59
CA VAL A 57 16.48 17.47 11.27
C VAL A 57 17.03 18.00 9.93
N MET A 58 17.67 17.15 9.16
CA MET A 58 18.40 17.53 7.93
C MET A 58 17.51 18.17 6.86
N LEU A 59 16.23 17.80 6.83
CA LEU A 59 15.23 18.41 5.93
C LEU A 59 14.95 19.88 6.24
N TRP A 60 15.11 20.30 7.51
CA TRP A 60 14.92 21.68 7.95
C TRP A 60 16.15 22.55 7.67
N HIS A 61 17.33 21.94 7.53
CA HIS A 61 18.60 22.65 7.32
C HIS A 61 18.91 22.92 5.84
N ASN A 62 18.32 22.19 4.91
CA ASN A 62 18.52 22.36 3.48
C ASN A 62 17.18 22.28 2.71
N PRO A 63 16.32 23.30 2.80
CA PRO A 63 15.07 23.34 2.02
C PRO A 63 15.34 23.34 0.51
N ASP A 64 16.52 23.81 0.09
CA ASP A 64 16.93 23.86 -1.32
C ASP A 64 17.37 22.50 -1.88
N ALA A 65 17.55 21.47 -1.04
CA ALA A 65 17.99 20.15 -1.47
C ALA A 65 17.03 19.50 -2.47
N PHE A 66 15.74 19.85 -2.45
CA PHE A 66 14.74 19.30 -3.35
C PHE A 66 14.48 20.15 -4.60
N GLY A 67 14.86 21.41 -4.61
CA GLY A 67 14.49 22.34 -5.68
C GLY A 67 12.98 22.48 -5.86
N LEU A 68 12.56 23.43 -6.67
CA LEU A 68 11.13 23.69 -6.92
C LEU A 68 10.44 22.50 -7.61
N SER A 69 11.14 21.81 -8.50
CA SER A 69 10.66 20.60 -9.20
C SER A 69 10.48 19.40 -8.27
N GLY A 70 11.38 19.22 -7.31
CA GLY A 70 11.27 18.15 -6.31
C GLY A 70 10.09 18.36 -5.37
N LEU A 71 9.86 19.59 -4.91
CA LEU A 71 8.69 19.93 -4.09
C LEU A 71 7.38 19.72 -4.87
N GLY A 72 7.35 20.07 -6.15
CA GLY A 72 6.19 19.82 -7.03
C GLY A 72 5.88 18.34 -7.16
N LEU A 73 6.89 17.49 -7.36
CA LEU A 73 6.74 16.05 -7.43
C LEU A 73 6.28 15.45 -6.11
N LEU A 74 6.82 15.92 -4.98
CA LEU A 74 6.38 15.48 -3.64
C LEU A 74 4.91 15.83 -3.40
N ALA A 75 4.50 17.05 -3.71
CA ALA A 75 3.11 17.47 -3.57
C ALA A 75 2.18 16.66 -4.47
N ALA A 76 2.53 16.46 -5.75
CA ALA A 76 1.75 15.68 -6.69
C ALA A 76 1.61 14.21 -6.24
N SER A 77 2.71 13.59 -5.78
CA SER A 77 2.68 12.21 -5.26
C SER A 77 1.86 12.11 -3.98
N GLY A 78 1.94 13.09 -3.10
CA GLY A 78 1.14 13.15 -1.88
C GLY A 78 -0.36 13.23 -2.18
N VAL A 79 -0.77 14.11 -3.09
CA VAL A 79 -2.17 14.23 -3.53
C VAL A 79 -2.67 12.94 -4.19
N ALA A 80 -1.87 12.36 -5.09
CA ALA A 80 -2.22 11.11 -5.77
C ALA A 80 -2.38 9.96 -4.76
N THR A 81 -1.48 9.84 -3.79
CA THR A 81 -1.53 8.83 -2.74
C THR A 81 -2.74 9.02 -1.82
N ALA A 82 -3.03 10.26 -1.43
CA ALA A 82 -4.21 10.57 -0.60
C ALA A 82 -5.50 10.17 -1.33
N PHE A 83 -5.62 10.52 -2.60
CA PHE A 83 -6.77 10.15 -3.42
C PHE A 83 -6.91 8.63 -3.57
N ALA A 84 -5.82 7.93 -3.88
CA ALA A 84 -5.80 6.47 -3.97
C ALA A 84 -6.19 5.80 -2.65
N THR A 85 -5.73 6.32 -1.50
CA THR A 85 -6.05 5.78 -0.18
C THR A 85 -7.52 5.98 0.18
N ILE A 86 -8.11 7.13 -0.15
CA ILE A 86 -9.54 7.37 0.05
C ILE A 86 -10.38 6.39 -0.77
N LEU A 87 -10.04 6.19 -2.06
CA LEU A 87 -10.71 5.22 -2.92
C LEU A 87 -10.57 3.79 -2.39
N LEU A 88 -9.39 3.43 -1.90
CA LEU A 88 -9.16 2.14 -1.26
C LEU A 88 -10.06 1.95 -0.03
N TYR A 89 -10.11 2.93 0.86
CA TYR A 89 -10.95 2.86 2.06
C TYR A 89 -12.44 2.79 1.72
N GLU A 90 -12.88 3.50 0.68
CA GLU A 90 -14.24 3.36 0.16
C GLU A 90 -14.52 1.95 -0.37
N ALA A 91 -13.59 1.39 -1.14
CA ALA A 91 -13.71 0.04 -1.65
C ALA A 91 -13.78 -1.00 -0.52
N LEU A 92 -12.95 -0.87 0.52
CA LEU A 92 -12.95 -1.75 1.69
C LEU A 92 -14.20 -1.59 2.56
N ALA A 93 -14.75 -0.37 2.66
CA ALA A 93 -15.95 -0.11 3.45
C ALA A 93 -17.23 -0.59 2.77
N LYS A 94 -17.35 -0.40 1.46
CA LYS A 94 -18.59 -0.65 0.69
C LYS A 94 -18.59 -1.98 -0.05
N GLY A 95 -17.41 -2.48 -0.44
CA GLY A 95 -17.26 -3.65 -1.31
C GLY A 95 -16.94 -4.96 -0.57
N PRO A 96 -17.05 -6.09 -1.28
CA PRO A 96 -16.49 -7.34 -0.81
C PRO A 96 -14.96 -7.22 -0.84
N VAL A 97 -14.33 -7.50 0.31
CA VAL A 97 -12.85 -7.45 0.48
C VAL A 97 -12.14 -8.40 -0.49
N SER A 98 -12.82 -9.47 -0.86
CA SER A 98 -12.38 -10.44 -1.84
C SER A 98 -12.01 -9.85 -3.21
N LEU A 99 -12.64 -8.75 -3.61
CA LEU A 99 -12.34 -8.05 -4.86
C LEU A 99 -11.35 -6.90 -4.68
N ALA A 100 -11.45 -6.16 -3.58
CA ALA A 100 -10.57 -5.01 -3.32
C ALA A 100 -9.11 -5.42 -3.12
N SER A 101 -8.87 -6.49 -2.35
CA SER A 101 -7.53 -6.95 -2.01
C SER A 101 -6.69 -7.38 -3.24
N PRO A 102 -7.17 -8.24 -4.15
CA PRO A 102 -6.43 -8.60 -5.37
C PRO A 102 -6.13 -7.41 -6.28
N VAL A 103 -7.08 -6.47 -6.41
CA VAL A 103 -6.89 -5.27 -7.25
C VAL A 103 -5.77 -4.40 -6.69
N VAL A 104 -5.76 -4.13 -5.39
CA VAL A 104 -4.70 -3.35 -4.76
C VAL A 104 -3.36 -4.08 -4.83
N SER A 105 -3.36 -5.40 -4.60
CA SER A 105 -2.14 -6.22 -4.68
C SER A 105 -1.57 -6.32 -6.10
N SER A 106 -2.31 -5.96 -7.13
CA SER A 106 -1.82 -5.90 -8.53
C SER A 106 -0.91 -4.70 -8.83
N TYR A 107 -0.80 -3.74 -7.91
CA TYR A 107 0.07 -2.57 -8.02
C TYR A 107 1.50 -2.88 -8.53
N PRO A 108 2.21 -3.96 -8.12
CA PRO A 108 3.53 -4.26 -8.64
C PRO A 108 3.57 -4.53 -10.15
N ALA A 109 2.46 -4.99 -10.72
CA ALA A 109 2.35 -5.23 -12.16
C ALA A 109 2.48 -3.93 -12.99
N PHE A 110 2.14 -2.80 -12.39
CA PHE A 110 2.29 -1.48 -13.01
C PHE A 110 3.59 -0.79 -12.58
N ALA A 111 3.95 -0.89 -11.30
CA ALA A 111 5.13 -0.22 -10.76
C ALA A 111 6.44 -0.73 -11.37
N VAL A 112 6.53 -2.03 -11.66
CA VAL A 112 7.73 -2.64 -12.20
C VAL A 112 8.04 -2.19 -13.64
N PRO A 113 7.11 -2.26 -14.61
CA PRO A 113 7.37 -1.76 -15.96
C PRO A 113 7.73 -0.27 -15.98
N ILE A 114 7.07 0.54 -15.16
CA ILE A 114 7.37 1.97 -15.03
C ILE A 114 8.78 2.17 -14.49
N SER A 115 9.18 1.43 -13.46
CA SER A 115 10.52 1.50 -12.90
C SER A 115 11.61 1.14 -13.93
N ILE A 116 11.36 0.11 -14.75
CA ILE A 116 12.26 -0.29 -15.83
C ILE A 116 12.35 0.81 -16.90
N ALA A 117 11.23 1.40 -17.28
CA ALA A 117 11.19 2.51 -18.23
C ALA A 117 11.96 3.75 -17.72
N LEU A 118 11.98 3.95 -16.39
CA LEU A 118 12.76 4.99 -15.73
C LEU A 118 14.24 4.62 -15.49
N GLY A 119 14.71 3.49 -16.05
CA GLY A 119 16.12 3.07 -16.04
C GLY A 119 16.49 2.11 -14.90
N ALA A 120 15.56 1.61 -14.12
CA ALA A 120 15.85 0.56 -13.14
C ALA A 120 16.27 -0.73 -13.87
N ARG A 121 17.33 -1.37 -13.37
CA ARG A 121 17.84 -2.65 -13.91
C ARG A 121 17.66 -3.75 -12.87
N PRO A 122 16.52 -4.44 -12.87
CA PRO A 122 16.29 -5.52 -11.93
C PRO A 122 17.24 -6.69 -12.20
N GLN A 123 17.86 -7.21 -11.15
CA GLN A 123 18.69 -8.42 -11.21
C GLN A 123 17.79 -9.66 -11.29
N GLY A 124 18.33 -10.81 -11.72
CA GLY A 124 17.57 -12.05 -11.89
C GLY A 124 16.74 -12.47 -10.67
N MET A 125 17.25 -12.24 -9.46
CA MET A 125 16.54 -12.51 -8.21
C MET A 125 15.28 -11.65 -8.03
N HIS A 126 15.27 -10.42 -8.55
CA HIS A 126 14.10 -9.55 -8.51
C HIS A 126 12.98 -10.07 -9.42
N TRP A 127 13.33 -10.65 -10.57
CA TRP A 127 12.36 -11.29 -11.46
C TRP A 127 11.67 -12.48 -10.80
N LEU A 128 12.41 -13.33 -10.08
CA LEU A 128 11.83 -14.44 -9.31
C LEU A 128 10.88 -13.94 -8.23
N ALA A 129 11.25 -12.90 -7.50
CA ALA A 129 10.39 -12.30 -6.47
C ALA A 129 9.10 -11.72 -7.08
N MET A 130 9.19 -11.06 -8.24
CA MET A 130 8.02 -10.55 -8.97
C MET A 130 7.08 -11.67 -9.40
N LEU A 131 7.61 -12.73 -10.01
CA LEU A 131 6.82 -13.88 -10.44
C LEU A 131 6.15 -14.57 -9.25
N ALA A 132 6.88 -14.75 -8.14
CA ALA A 132 6.32 -15.32 -6.92
C ALA A 132 5.18 -14.45 -6.34
N THR A 133 5.34 -13.13 -6.34
CA THR A 133 4.29 -12.20 -5.90
C THR A 133 3.06 -12.28 -6.80
N MET A 134 3.25 -12.27 -8.13
CA MET A 134 2.16 -12.39 -9.09
C MET A 134 1.42 -13.73 -8.95
N ALA A 135 2.15 -14.83 -8.78
CA ALA A 135 1.56 -16.14 -8.53
C ALA A 135 0.76 -16.16 -7.22
N GLY A 136 1.28 -15.55 -6.15
CA GLY A 136 0.57 -15.41 -4.88
C GLY A 136 -0.74 -14.64 -5.01
N ILE A 137 -0.72 -13.50 -5.71
CA ILE A 137 -1.92 -12.69 -5.97
C ILE A 137 -2.95 -13.51 -6.77
N TRP A 138 -2.51 -14.21 -7.80
CA TRP A 138 -3.38 -15.04 -8.62
C TRP A 138 -4.01 -16.18 -7.82
N LEU A 139 -3.23 -16.86 -6.98
CA LEU A 139 -3.74 -17.94 -6.10
C LEU A 139 -4.80 -17.40 -5.12
N VAL A 140 -4.57 -16.25 -4.50
CA VAL A 140 -5.55 -15.63 -3.59
C VAL A 140 -6.82 -15.25 -4.35
N ALA A 141 -6.70 -14.61 -5.51
CA ALA A 141 -7.84 -14.23 -6.33
C ALA A 141 -8.66 -15.45 -6.77
N TYR A 142 -7.99 -16.54 -7.16
CA TYR A 142 -8.62 -17.79 -7.54
C TYR A 142 -9.34 -18.47 -6.35
N ALA A 143 -8.70 -18.55 -5.18
CA ALA A 143 -9.28 -19.14 -3.99
C ALA A 143 -10.54 -18.39 -3.53
N VAL A 144 -10.52 -17.06 -3.63
CA VAL A 144 -11.67 -16.22 -3.29
C VAL A 144 -12.82 -16.41 -4.27
N SER A 145 -12.55 -16.40 -5.58
CA SER A 145 -13.61 -16.60 -6.58
C SER A 145 -14.26 -17.97 -6.50
N SER A 146 -13.50 -19.01 -6.13
CA SER A 146 -14.06 -20.36 -5.90
C SER A 146 -14.93 -20.44 -4.65
N SER A 147 -14.61 -19.71 -3.59
CA SER A 147 -15.42 -19.69 -2.36
C SER A 147 -16.75 -18.96 -2.52
N ASP A 148 -16.81 -17.93 -3.32
CA ASP A 148 -18.06 -17.20 -3.61
C ASP A 148 -19.01 -18.03 -4.51
N GLY A 149 -18.48 -18.87 -5.39
CA GLY A 149 -19.28 -19.83 -6.18
C GLY A 149 -20.04 -20.85 -5.31
N TRP A 150 -19.46 -21.30 -4.22
CA TRP A 150 -20.09 -22.24 -3.28
C TRP A 150 -21.22 -21.60 -2.46
N ARG A 151 -21.08 -20.35 -2.05
CA ARG A 151 -22.13 -19.63 -1.29
C ARG A 151 -23.38 -19.34 -2.14
N GLY A 152 -23.19 -18.94 -3.39
CA GLY A 152 -24.33 -18.70 -4.29
C GLY A 152 -25.12 -19.96 -4.66
N GLN A 153 -24.58 -21.16 -4.43
CA GLN A 153 -25.25 -22.41 -4.70
C GLN A 153 -26.03 -22.93 -3.49
N SER A 154 -25.58 -22.62 -2.25
CA SER A 154 -26.28 -23.00 -1.03
C SER A 154 -27.55 -22.18 -0.79
N ASP A 155 -27.62 -20.95 -1.29
CA ASP A 155 -28.79 -20.06 -1.13
C ASP A 155 -29.90 -20.34 -2.16
N ARG A 156 -29.67 -21.23 -3.11
CA ARG A 156 -30.64 -21.64 -4.14
C ARG A 156 -31.23 -23.05 -3.94
N ALA A 157 -30.79 -23.76 -2.93
CA ALA A 157 -31.27 -25.10 -2.55
C ALA A 157 -32.17 -25.04 -1.31
#